data_c8c7ee5e1b8eb44350aafa980acc72d2
#
_entry.id   c8c7ee5e1b8eb44350aafa980acc72d2
#
_cell.length_a   1.000
_cell.length_b   1.000
_cell.length_c   1.000
_cell.angle_alpha   90.00
_cell.angle_beta   90.00
_cell.angle_gamma   90.00
#
_symmetry.space_group_name_H-M   'P 1'
#
loop_
_entity.id
_entity.type
_entity.pdbx_description
1 polymer ?
#
loop_
_entity_poly.entity_id
_entity_poly.type
_entity_poly.pdbx_seq_one_letter_code
_entity_poly.pdbx_strand_id
1 'polypeptide(L)'
;MPMQAQLLDGVFYVAVLIMSIVIHEVAHGYSAYLLGDDTARLKGRLTLNPLKHLDPFGSVILPLLLYISTSGSFLIGWAKPVPYNPNNLRKGRLGNMIVAVSGIAANLIIAIFFGLLIRYAPMFGIPPYNPDPFLLHPFYKISTIIVMMNLVLALFNIIPIPPLDGSKILFSFLPARLRYIENFLEQWGMFLLLIFIIFIWAKVSPIIFISFRLLTGL
;
A
#
# COMPACT_ATOMS: atom_id res chain seq x y z
N MET A 1 24.95 13.66 8.36
CA MET A 1 24.48 12.60 9.29
C MET A 1 25.47 11.45 9.24
N PRO A 2 25.84 10.83 10.35
CA PRO A 2 26.71 9.65 10.33
C PRO A 2 26.02 8.51 9.54
N MET A 3 26.80 7.76 8.76
CA MET A 3 26.34 6.66 7.92
C MET A 3 25.43 5.64 8.65
N GLN A 4 25.68 5.43 9.94
CA GLN A 4 24.84 4.57 10.78
C GLN A 4 23.41 5.08 10.96
N ALA A 5 23.19 6.40 11.07
CA ALA A 5 21.86 6.97 11.20
C ALA A 5 21.06 6.83 9.89
N GLN A 6 21.71 6.99 8.74
CA GLN A 6 21.07 6.78 7.43
C GLN A 6 20.68 5.31 7.22
N LEU A 7 21.50 4.38 7.66
CA LEU A 7 21.21 2.93 7.57
C LEU A 7 20.00 2.56 8.44
N LEU A 8 19.96 3.05 9.69
CA LEU A 8 18.82 2.82 10.60
C LEU A 8 17.52 3.38 10.05
N ASP A 9 17.56 4.59 9.47
CA ASP A 9 16.41 5.19 8.81
C ASP A 9 15.93 4.32 7.65
N GLY A 10 16.85 3.85 6.80
CA GLY A 10 16.51 2.97 5.67
C GLY A 10 15.85 1.66 6.12
N VAL A 11 16.39 1.00 7.14
CA VAL A 11 15.78 -0.22 7.71
C VAL A 11 14.37 0.05 8.24
N PHE A 12 14.18 1.20 8.91
CA PHE A 12 12.88 1.59 9.42
C PHE A 12 11.86 1.85 8.31
N TYR A 13 12.24 2.57 7.23
CA TYR A 13 11.39 2.78 6.05
C TYR A 13 10.93 1.45 5.45
N VAL A 14 11.85 0.51 5.27
CA VAL A 14 11.54 -0.82 4.73
C VAL A 14 10.59 -1.60 5.66
N ALA A 15 10.84 -1.56 6.97
CA ALA A 15 9.97 -2.23 7.94
C ALA A 15 8.53 -1.68 7.92
N VAL A 16 8.37 -0.34 7.90
CA VAL A 16 7.05 0.30 7.79
C VAL A 16 6.37 -0.08 6.48
N LEU A 17 7.08 -0.04 5.35
CA LEU A 17 6.54 -0.41 4.05
C LEU A 17 6.04 -1.86 4.06
N ILE A 18 6.87 -2.80 4.52
CA ILE A 18 6.50 -4.23 4.59
C ILE A 18 5.25 -4.41 5.46
N MET A 19 5.22 -3.81 6.65
CA MET A 19 4.07 -3.94 7.55
C MET A 19 2.81 -3.32 6.97
N SER A 20 2.91 -2.17 6.30
CA SER A 20 1.77 -1.53 5.63
C SER A 20 1.20 -2.40 4.50
N ILE A 21 2.06 -3.05 3.70
CA ILE A 21 1.65 -4.00 2.67
C ILE A 21 1.04 -5.26 3.30
N VAL A 22 1.62 -5.80 4.37
CA VAL A 22 1.08 -6.98 5.06
C VAL A 22 -0.32 -6.71 5.61
N ILE A 23 -0.54 -5.56 6.25
CA ILE A 23 -1.86 -5.20 6.78
C ILE A 23 -2.88 -5.04 5.63
N HIS A 24 -2.47 -4.42 4.52
CA HIS A 24 -3.28 -4.29 3.30
C HIS A 24 -3.70 -5.66 2.76
N GLU A 25 -2.76 -6.59 2.58
CA GLU A 25 -3.00 -7.95 2.08
C GLU A 25 -3.88 -8.77 3.04
N VAL A 26 -3.62 -8.66 4.33
CA VAL A 26 -4.42 -9.34 5.36
C VAL A 26 -5.85 -8.80 5.39
N ALA A 27 -6.06 -7.50 5.15
CA ALA A 27 -7.39 -6.91 5.03
C ALA A 27 -8.19 -7.52 3.87
N HIS A 28 -7.56 -7.74 2.71
CA HIS A 28 -8.19 -8.48 1.60
C HIS A 28 -8.60 -9.89 2.01
N GLY A 29 -7.68 -10.63 2.64
CA GLY A 29 -7.94 -12.00 3.06
C GLY A 29 -9.05 -12.11 4.11
N TYR A 30 -9.09 -11.22 5.10
CA TYR A 30 -10.16 -11.18 6.10
C TYR A 30 -11.50 -10.79 5.49
N SER A 31 -11.51 -9.81 4.59
CA SER A 31 -12.72 -9.41 3.88
C SER A 31 -13.28 -10.55 3.03
N ALA A 32 -12.42 -11.28 2.31
CA ALA A 32 -12.82 -12.45 1.54
C ALA A 32 -13.38 -13.56 2.45
N TYR A 33 -12.73 -13.81 3.60
CA TYR A 33 -13.18 -14.78 4.60
C TYR A 33 -14.58 -14.44 5.14
N LEU A 34 -14.81 -13.18 5.51
CA LEU A 34 -16.13 -12.73 5.98
C LEU A 34 -17.21 -12.86 4.89
N LEU A 35 -16.82 -12.78 3.63
CA LEU A 35 -17.72 -12.98 2.48
C LEU A 35 -17.86 -14.44 2.05
N GLY A 36 -17.25 -15.38 2.76
CA GLY A 36 -17.45 -16.83 2.59
C GLY A 36 -16.33 -17.56 1.86
N ASP A 37 -15.23 -16.91 1.54
CA ASP A 37 -14.05 -17.56 0.95
C ASP A 37 -12.98 -17.90 1.99
N ASP A 38 -12.84 -19.18 2.30
CA ASP A 38 -11.88 -19.73 3.25
C ASP A 38 -10.45 -19.88 2.69
N THR A 39 -10.20 -19.53 1.44
CA THR A 39 -8.92 -19.81 0.74
C THR A 39 -7.72 -19.27 1.49
N ALA A 40 -7.75 -18.00 1.92
CA ALA A 40 -6.66 -17.37 2.66
C ALA A 40 -6.42 -18.02 4.03
N ARG A 41 -7.50 -18.38 4.73
CA ARG A 41 -7.44 -19.05 6.02
C ARG A 41 -6.80 -20.42 5.91
N LEU A 42 -7.27 -21.25 4.97
CA LEU A 42 -6.77 -22.62 4.75
C LEU A 42 -5.28 -22.63 4.34
N LYS A 43 -4.83 -21.57 3.64
CA LYS A 43 -3.42 -21.41 3.28
C LYS A 43 -2.56 -20.75 4.39
N GLY A 44 -3.12 -20.50 5.57
CA GLY A 44 -2.42 -19.90 6.70
C GLY A 44 -1.89 -18.48 6.40
N ARG A 45 -2.63 -17.71 5.56
CA ARG A 45 -2.22 -16.38 5.09
C ARG A 45 -2.90 -15.23 5.85
N LEU A 46 -3.87 -15.52 6.72
CA LEU A 46 -4.51 -14.53 7.61
C LEU A 46 -3.64 -14.29 8.86
N THR A 47 -2.48 -13.72 8.67
CA THR A 47 -1.50 -13.45 9.72
C THR A 47 -0.70 -12.19 9.44
N LEU A 48 -0.34 -11.45 10.48
CA LEU A 48 0.54 -10.28 10.38
C LEU A 48 2.04 -10.65 10.35
N ASN A 49 2.39 -11.95 10.32
CA ASN A 49 3.78 -12.37 10.16
C ASN A 49 4.27 -12.03 8.74
N PRO A 50 5.19 -11.06 8.57
CA PRO A 50 5.63 -10.61 7.26
C PRO A 50 6.30 -11.72 6.44
N LEU A 51 6.96 -12.69 7.09
CA LEU A 51 7.63 -13.80 6.41
C LEU A 51 6.67 -14.66 5.58
N LYS A 52 5.38 -14.70 5.97
CA LYS A 52 4.35 -15.41 5.20
C LYS A 52 3.95 -14.66 3.92
N HIS A 53 4.25 -13.38 3.82
CA HIS A 53 3.90 -12.50 2.70
C HIS A 53 5.10 -12.15 1.80
N LEU A 54 6.30 -12.60 2.14
CA LEU A 54 7.46 -12.44 1.28
C LEU A 54 7.38 -13.40 0.10
N ASP A 55 7.68 -12.87 -1.08
CA ASP A 55 7.97 -13.63 -2.29
C ASP A 55 9.49 -13.73 -2.46
N PRO A 56 10.09 -14.91 -2.49
CA PRO A 56 11.56 -15.04 -2.59
C PRO A 56 12.15 -14.29 -3.78
N PHE A 57 11.48 -14.32 -4.92
CA PHE A 57 11.93 -13.64 -6.12
C PHE A 57 11.61 -12.13 -6.07
N GLY A 58 10.35 -11.77 -5.88
CA GLY A 58 9.90 -10.38 -5.97
C GLY A 58 10.29 -9.52 -4.77
N SER A 59 10.40 -10.11 -3.56
CA SER A 59 10.73 -9.34 -2.35
C SER A 59 12.22 -9.34 -2.00
N VAL A 60 13.03 -10.27 -2.57
CA VAL A 60 14.45 -10.40 -2.21
C VAL A 60 15.34 -10.37 -3.44
N ILE A 61 15.20 -11.36 -4.36
CA ILE A 61 16.14 -11.53 -5.47
C ILE A 61 16.09 -10.34 -6.43
N LEU A 62 14.91 -9.95 -6.86
CA LEU A 62 14.76 -8.87 -7.83
C LEU A 62 15.22 -7.51 -7.29
N PRO A 63 14.81 -7.05 -6.08
CA PRO A 63 15.35 -5.83 -5.49
C PRO A 63 16.86 -5.84 -5.35
N LEU A 64 17.45 -6.97 -4.97
CA LEU A 64 18.91 -7.10 -4.83
C LEU A 64 19.62 -6.99 -6.18
N LEU A 65 19.11 -7.66 -7.22
CA LEU A 65 19.66 -7.56 -8.59
C LEU A 65 19.56 -6.13 -9.13
N LEU A 66 18.41 -5.47 -8.94
CA LEU A 66 18.23 -4.08 -9.36
C LEU A 66 19.14 -3.13 -8.58
N TYR A 67 19.29 -3.33 -7.28
CA TYR A 67 20.21 -2.52 -6.47
C TYR A 67 21.64 -2.60 -6.98
N ILE A 68 22.13 -3.81 -7.26
CA ILE A 68 23.49 -4.04 -7.78
C ILE A 68 23.64 -3.46 -9.20
N SER A 69 22.68 -3.74 -10.09
CA SER A 69 22.77 -3.33 -11.51
C SER A 69 22.62 -1.80 -11.72
N THR A 70 21.86 -1.13 -10.85
CA THR A 70 21.58 0.33 -10.97
C THR A 70 22.36 1.16 -9.95
N SER A 71 23.30 0.57 -9.22
CA SER A 71 24.04 1.23 -8.14
C SER A 71 23.11 1.89 -7.11
N GLY A 72 22.00 1.23 -6.78
CA GLY A 72 21.01 1.70 -5.81
C GLY A 72 20.03 2.77 -6.33
N SER A 73 20.09 3.12 -7.63
CA SER A 73 19.25 4.18 -8.20
C SER A 73 17.80 3.76 -8.42
N PHE A 74 17.54 2.46 -8.51
CA PHE A 74 16.22 1.94 -8.82
C PHE A 74 15.94 0.64 -8.08
N LEU A 75 14.80 0.58 -7.38
CA LEU A 75 14.34 -0.59 -6.66
C LEU A 75 12.88 -0.87 -7.02
N ILE A 76 12.60 -2.08 -7.45
CA ILE A 76 11.24 -2.62 -7.60
C ILE A 76 11.18 -3.96 -6.90
N GLY A 77 10.05 -4.21 -6.25
CA GLY A 77 9.73 -5.49 -5.66
C GLY A 77 8.24 -5.61 -5.41
N TRP A 78 7.80 -6.83 -5.13
CA TRP A 78 6.42 -7.10 -4.75
C TRP A 78 6.35 -8.09 -3.60
N ALA A 79 5.28 -8.02 -2.83
CA ALA A 79 4.92 -9.03 -1.85
C ALA A 79 4.07 -10.12 -2.48
N LYS A 80 4.08 -11.30 -1.88
CA LYS A 80 3.21 -12.40 -2.29
C LYS A 80 1.77 -12.09 -1.84
N PRO A 81 0.83 -11.89 -2.77
CA PRO A 81 -0.52 -11.48 -2.43
C PRO A 81 -1.26 -12.56 -1.62
N VAL A 82 -2.20 -12.14 -0.78
CA VAL A 82 -3.09 -13.06 -0.08
C VAL A 82 -4.08 -13.64 -1.09
N PRO A 83 -4.11 -14.97 -1.27
CA PRO A 83 -4.98 -15.59 -2.26
C PRO A 83 -6.43 -15.61 -1.81
N TYR A 84 -7.34 -15.29 -2.71
CA TYR A 84 -8.78 -15.51 -2.53
C TYR A 84 -9.39 -16.00 -3.84
N ASN A 85 -10.56 -16.65 -3.76
CA ASN A 85 -11.30 -17.12 -4.92
C ASN A 85 -12.57 -16.27 -5.10
N PRO A 86 -12.65 -15.42 -6.14
CA PRO A 86 -13.83 -14.59 -6.38
C PRO A 86 -15.15 -15.38 -6.51
N ASN A 87 -15.07 -16.63 -6.98
CA ASN A 87 -16.25 -17.50 -7.17
C ASN A 87 -16.86 -17.97 -5.83
N ASN A 88 -16.09 -17.96 -4.74
CA ASN A 88 -16.57 -18.34 -3.40
C ASN A 88 -17.25 -17.16 -2.67
N LEU A 89 -17.13 -15.94 -3.20
CA LEU A 89 -17.67 -14.75 -2.55
C LEU A 89 -19.19 -14.69 -2.67
N ARG A 90 -19.88 -14.55 -1.54
CA ARG A 90 -21.35 -14.53 -1.45
C ARG A 90 -22.05 -13.45 -2.29
N LYS A 91 -21.38 -12.36 -2.62
CA LYS A 91 -21.96 -11.22 -3.35
C LYS A 91 -21.40 -11.06 -4.76
N GLY A 92 -20.73 -12.07 -5.32
CA GLY A 92 -20.17 -12.04 -6.66
C GLY A 92 -19.31 -10.78 -6.91
N ARG A 93 -19.62 -9.99 -7.93
CA ARG A 93 -18.86 -8.76 -8.28
C ARG A 93 -18.80 -7.74 -7.14
N LEU A 94 -19.90 -7.54 -6.41
CA LEU A 94 -19.91 -6.64 -5.24
C LEU A 94 -18.99 -7.17 -4.14
N GLY A 95 -18.96 -8.49 -3.92
CA GLY A 95 -18.02 -9.12 -3.01
C GLY A 95 -16.57 -8.87 -3.39
N ASN A 96 -16.24 -9.00 -4.67
CA ASN A 96 -14.91 -8.71 -5.19
C ASN A 96 -14.51 -7.24 -4.99
N MET A 97 -15.44 -6.30 -5.18
CA MET A 97 -15.24 -4.88 -4.89
C MET A 97 -14.96 -4.63 -3.41
N ILE A 98 -15.75 -5.25 -2.51
CA ILE A 98 -15.55 -5.09 -1.05
C ILE A 98 -14.17 -5.60 -0.65
N VAL A 99 -13.73 -6.74 -1.20
CA VAL A 99 -12.39 -7.25 -0.98
C VAL A 99 -11.35 -6.24 -1.46
N ALA A 100 -11.48 -5.72 -2.69
CA ALA A 100 -10.53 -4.75 -3.24
C ALA A 100 -10.46 -3.46 -2.41
N VAL A 101 -11.62 -2.92 -1.99
CA VAL A 101 -11.68 -1.71 -1.16
C VAL A 101 -11.06 -1.92 0.23
N SER A 102 -11.13 -3.14 0.78
CA SER A 102 -10.67 -3.39 2.16
C SER A 102 -9.19 -3.15 2.38
N GLY A 103 -8.32 -3.46 1.42
CA GLY A 103 -6.89 -3.14 1.47
C GLY A 103 -6.63 -1.65 1.47
N ILE A 104 -7.28 -0.94 0.52
CA ILE A 104 -7.19 0.53 0.43
C ILE A 104 -7.68 1.19 1.72
N ALA A 105 -8.81 0.72 2.26
CA ALA A 105 -9.39 1.23 3.50
C ALA A 105 -8.47 0.98 4.70
N ALA A 106 -7.83 -0.16 4.80
CA ALA A 106 -6.86 -0.46 5.85
C ALA A 106 -5.70 0.55 5.87
N ASN A 107 -5.11 0.82 4.70
CA ASN A 107 -4.07 1.84 4.59
C ASN A 107 -4.58 3.25 4.95
N LEU A 108 -5.77 3.64 4.48
CA LEU A 108 -6.35 4.94 4.84
C LEU A 108 -6.62 5.06 6.34
N ILE A 109 -7.13 4.01 6.98
CA ILE A 109 -7.38 4.00 8.44
C ILE A 109 -6.07 4.20 9.20
N ILE A 110 -4.98 3.53 8.82
CA ILE A 110 -3.66 3.72 9.43
C ILE A 110 -3.17 5.15 9.22
N ALA A 111 -3.28 5.68 8.00
CA ALA A 111 -2.86 7.04 7.69
C ALA A 111 -3.64 8.09 8.50
N ILE A 112 -4.97 7.92 8.61
CA ILE A 112 -5.84 8.81 9.40
C ILE A 112 -5.48 8.71 10.89
N PHE A 113 -5.33 7.51 11.42
CA PHE A 113 -5.00 7.31 12.83
C PHE A 113 -3.69 8.00 13.22
N PHE A 114 -2.60 7.71 12.50
CA PHE A 114 -1.31 8.34 12.79
C PHE A 114 -1.26 9.83 12.42
N GLY A 115 -2.00 10.25 11.39
CA GLY A 115 -2.15 11.67 11.03
C GLY A 115 -2.83 12.48 12.15
N LEU A 116 -3.89 11.94 12.73
CA LEU A 116 -4.55 12.56 13.89
C LEU A 116 -3.65 12.52 15.13
N LEU A 117 -2.89 11.45 15.35
CA LEU A 117 -1.89 11.42 16.43
C LEU A 117 -0.85 12.54 16.28
N ILE A 118 -0.35 12.79 15.06
CA ILE A 118 0.56 13.92 14.78
C ILE A 118 -0.12 15.24 15.12
N ARG A 119 -1.34 15.46 14.64
CA ARG A 119 -2.09 16.70 14.82
C ARG A 119 -2.32 17.05 16.29
N TYR A 120 -2.65 16.05 17.08
CA TYR A 120 -2.98 16.22 18.51
C TYR A 120 -1.84 15.85 19.45
N ALA A 121 -0.64 15.56 18.94
CA ALA A 121 0.53 15.19 19.73
C ALA A 121 0.84 16.16 20.91
N PRO A 122 0.73 17.49 20.72
CA PRO A 122 0.97 18.42 21.84
C PRO A 122 0.01 18.25 23.01
N MET A 123 -1.22 17.77 22.79
CA MET A 123 -2.19 17.50 23.86
C MET A 123 -1.77 16.32 24.74
N PHE A 124 -0.89 15.45 24.24
CA PHE A 124 -0.33 14.31 24.96
C PHE A 124 1.06 14.59 25.56
N GLY A 125 1.47 15.87 25.63
CA GLY A 125 2.75 16.28 26.19
C GLY A 125 3.96 16.06 25.27
N ILE A 126 3.73 15.73 24.00
CA ILE A 126 4.80 15.65 22.99
C ILE A 126 5.11 17.09 22.54
N PRO A 127 6.40 17.52 22.53
CA PRO A 127 6.76 18.87 22.11
C PRO A 127 6.18 19.19 20.72
N PRO A 128 5.85 20.47 20.42
CA PRO A 128 5.38 20.86 19.10
C PRO A 128 6.35 20.43 18.00
N TYR A 129 5.80 20.22 16.80
CA TYR A 129 6.61 19.87 15.63
C TYR A 129 7.69 20.92 15.37
N ASN A 130 8.93 20.47 15.19
CA ASN A 130 10.06 21.30 14.80
C ASN A 130 10.62 20.75 13.47
N PRO A 131 10.72 21.56 12.41
CA PRO A 131 11.24 21.13 11.11
C PRO A 131 12.77 20.90 11.12
N ASP A 132 13.50 21.36 12.13
CA ASP A 132 14.93 21.09 12.24
C ASP A 132 15.17 19.59 12.48
N PRO A 133 15.91 18.91 11.60
CA PRO A 133 16.16 17.47 11.72
C PRO A 133 16.87 17.06 13.04
N PHE A 134 17.62 17.98 13.66
CA PHE A 134 18.33 17.74 14.93
C PHE A 134 17.42 17.91 16.15
N LEU A 135 16.33 18.66 16.01
CA LEU A 135 15.37 18.95 17.07
C LEU A 135 14.03 18.21 16.86
N LEU A 136 13.88 17.51 15.72
CA LEU A 136 12.67 16.77 15.39
C LEU A 136 12.48 15.61 16.36
N HIS A 137 11.40 15.64 17.14
CA HIS A 137 11.06 14.56 18.05
C HIS A 137 10.83 13.25 17.28
N PRO A 138 11.40 12.10 17.72
CA PRO A 138 11.31 10.82 17.00
C PRO A 138 9.88 10.39 16.67
N PHE A 139 8.91 10.73 17.52
CA PHE A 139 7.51 10.46 17.27
C PHE A 139 7.02 11.03 15.93
N TYR A 140 7.33 12.30 15.63
CA TYR A 140 6.91 12.93 14.37
C TYR A 140 7.57 12.28 13.17
N LYS A 141 8.87 11.95 13.28
CA LYS A 141 9.61 11.27 12.22
C LYS A 141 8.96 9.92 11.88
N ILE A 142 8.72 9.09 12.90
CA ILE A 142 8.13 7.76 12.73
C ILE A 142 6.71 7.85 12.19
N SER A 143 5.87 8.68 12.81
CA SER A 143 4.46 8.81 12.43
C SER A 143 4.31 9.39 11.02
N THR A 144 5.15 10.35 10.62
CA THR A 144 5.15 10.91 9.25
C THR A 144 5.45 9.83 8.23
N ILE A 145 6.44 8.96 8.47
CA ILE A 145 6.77 7.86 7.58
C ILE A 145 5.56 6.92 7.43
N ILE A 146 4.92 6.55 8.54
CA ILE A 146 3.74 5.67 8.53
C ILE A 146 2.61 6.31 7.72
N VAL A 147 2.28 7.59 7.96
CA VAL A 147 1.23 8.31 7.24
C VAL A 147 1.53 8.36 5.75
N MET A 148 2.73 8.81 5.37
CA MET A 148 3.13 8.95 3.96
C MET A 148 3.09 7.62 3.21
N MET A 149 3.66 6.54 3.79
CA MET A 149 3.66 5.22 3.16
C MET A 149 2.24 4.69 2.94
N ASN A 150 1.36 4.84 3.92
CA ASN A 150 -0.02 4.37 3.80
C ASN A 150 -0.85 5.23 2.84
N LEU A 151 -0.63 6.53 2.76
CA LEU A 151 -1.26 7.40 1.74
C LEU A 151 -0.79 7.03 0.33
N VAL A 152 0.50 6.77 0.14
CA VAL A 152 1.06 6.31 -1.15
C VAL A 152 0.41 4.99 -1.55
N LEU A 153 0.38 4.00 -0.66
CA LEU A 153 -0.21 2.69 -0.95
C LEU A 153 -1.70 2.79 -1.28
N ALA A 154 -2.46 3.59 -0.53
CA ALA A 154 -3.89 3.78 -0.77
C ALA A 154 -4.13 4.49 -2.11
N LEU A 155 -3.42 5.60 -2.38
CA LEU A 155 -3.59 6.36 -3.63
C LEU A 155 -3.15 5.53 -4.85
N PHE A 156 -2.07 4.75 -4.72
CA PHE A 156 -1.59 3.90 -5.80
C PHE A 156 -2.59 2.78 -6.10
N ASN A 157 -3.11 2.11 -5.06
CA ASN A 157 -4.04 0.99 -5.25
C ASN A 157 -5.45 1.40 -5.68
N ILE A 158 -5.85 2.68 -5.58
CA ILE A 158 -7.14 3.14 -6.10
C ILE A 158 -7.14 3.34 -7.63
N ILE A 159 -5.96 3.34 -8.27
CA ILE A 159 -5.83 3.52 -9.72
C ILE A 159 -6.49 2.35 -10.44
N PRO A 160 -7.37 2.61 -11.44
CA PRO A 160 -8.16 1.55 -12.09
C PRO A 160 -7.38 0.81 -13.18
N ILE A 161 -6.15 0.40 -12.90
CA ILE A 161 -5.25 -0.30 -13.83
C ILE A 161 -4.78 -1.60 -13.18
N PRO A 162 -5.00 -2.79 -13.78
CA PRO A 162 -4.42 -4.05 -13.29
C PRO A 162 -2.89 -3.99 -13.22
N PRO A 163 -2.29 -4.60 -12.20
CA PRO A 163 -2.87 -5.51 -11.20
C PRO A 163 -3.40 -4.83 -9.92
N LEU A 164 -3.56 -3.50 -9.90
CA LEU A 164 -3.99 -2.74 -8.73
C LEU A 164 -5.47 -2.98 -8.38
N ASP A 165 -5.83 -2.79 -7.11
CA ASP A 165 -7.18 -3.06 -6.60
C ASP A 165 -8.25 -2.15 -7.21
N GLY A 166 -7.90 -0.93 -7.61
CA GLY A 166 -8.78 -0.01 -8.33
C GLY A 166 -9.37 -0.60 -9.62
N SER A 167 -8.64 -1.52 -10.27
CA SER A 167 -9.17 -2.24 -11.45
C SER A 167 -10.34 -3.15 -11.07
N LYS A 168 -10.26 -3.87 -9.96
CA LYS A 168 -11.33 -4.75 -9.45
C LYS A 168 -12.56 -3.92 -9.06
N ILE A 169 -12.33 -2.73 -8.49
CA ILE A 169 -13.41 -1.77 -8.21
C ILE A 169 -14.08 -1.33 -9.52
N LEU A 170 -13.30 -0.88 -10.51
CA LEU A 170 -13.80 -0.50 -11.83
C LEU A 170 -14.61 -1.62 -12.47
N PHE A 171 -14.07 -2.84 -12.50
CA PHE A 171 -14.71 -4.01 -13.14
C PHE A 171 -16.02 -4.40 -12.47
N SER A 172 -16.18 -4.10 -11.18
CA SER A 172 -17.43 -4.36 -10.46
C SER A 172 -18.60 -3.50 -10.94
N PHE A 173 -18.31 -2.31 -11.47
CA PHE A 173 -19.31 -1.39 -12.05
C PHE A 173 -19.49 -1.61 -13.56
N LEU A 174 -18.59 -2.31 -14.24
CA LEU A 174 -18.67 -2.48 -15.69
C LEU A 174 -19.85 -3.40 -16.09
N PRO A 175 -20.75 -2.94 -16.97
CA PRO A 175 -21.80 -3.79 -17.50
C PRO A 175 -21.21 -4.87 -18.41
N ALA A 176 -21.93 -5.99 -18.56
CA ALA A 176 -21.48 -7.13 -19.35
C ALA A 176 -21.10 -6.78 -20.81
N ARG A 177 -21.70 -5.74 -21.37
CA ARG A 177 -21.40 -5.24 -22.72
C ARG A 177 -19.98 -4.68 -22.87
N LEU A 178 -19.36 -4.25 -21.76
CA LEU A 178 -18.02 -3.65 -21.74
C LEU A 178 -16.92 -4.60 -21.23
N ARG A 179 -17.17 -5.91 -21.22
CA ARG A 179 -16.16 -6.93 -20.86
C ARG A 179 -14.89 -6.88 -21.71
N TYR A 180 -14.99 -6.39 -22.93
CA TYR A 180 -13.81 -6.21 -23.77
C TYR A 180 -12.79 -5.21 -23.15
N ILE A 181 -13.28 -4.22 -22.39
CA ILE A 181 -12.41 -3.27 -21.66
C ILE A 181 -11.69 -4.00 -20.51
N GLU A 182 -12.42 -4.85 -19.75
CA GLU A 182 -11.84 -5.69 -18.70
C GLU A 182 -10.70 -6.55 -19.27
N ASN A 183 -11.00 -7.31 -20.34
CA ASN A 183 -10.00 -8.15 -20.99
C ASN A 183 -8.80 -7.35 -21.53
N PHE A 184 -9.05 -6.19 -22.14
CA PHE A 184 -7.98 -5.31 -22.62
C PHE A 184 -7.11 -4.82 -21.47
N LEU A 185 -7.72 -4.33 -20.38
CA LEU A 185 -6.99 -3.85 -19.22
C LEU A 185 -6.22 -4.98 -18.52
N GLU A 186 -6.76 -6.19 -18.41
CA GLU A 186 -6.05 -7.34 -17.85
C GLU A 186 -4.84 -7.74 -18.72
N GLN A 187 -4.99 -7.72 -20.03
CA GLN A 187 -3.91 -8.05 -20.95
C GLN A 187 -2.79 -7.02 -20.96
N TRP A 188 -3.12 -5.74 -20.93
CA TRP A 188 -2.17 -4.63 -21.08
C TRP A 188 -1.87 -3.90 -19.77
N GLY A 189 -2.46 -4.32 -18.66
CA GLY A 189 -2.43 -3.60 -17.39
C GLY A 189 -1.03 -3.26 -16.90
N MET A 190 -0.10 -4.21 -16.97
CA MET A 190 1.30 -3.95 -16.55
C MET A 190 1.97 -2.88 -17.42
N PHE A 191 1.73 -2.89 -18.72
CA PHE A 191 2.26 -1.88 -19.63
C PHE A 191 1.63 -0.51 -19.38
N LEU A 192 0.30 -0.47 -19.21
CA LEU A 192 -0.42 0.75 -18.87
C LEU A 192 0.01 1.32 -17.51
N LEU A 193 0.29 0.45 -16.54
CA LEU A 193 0.80 0.85 -15.24
C LEU A 193 2.19 1.50 -15.35
N LEU A 194 3.08 0.96 -16.18
CA LEU A 194 4.39 1.57 -16.45
C LEU A 194 4.24 2.94 -17.09
N ILE A 195 3.37 3.10 -18.09
CA ILE A 195 3.07 4.41 -18.69
C ILE A 195 2.53 5.38 -17.63
N PHE A 196 1.60 4.92 -16.78
CA PHE A 196 1.05 5.72 -15.71
C PHE A 196 2.14 6.21 -14.74
N ILE A 197 3.04 5.32 -14.31
CA ILE A 197 4.13 5.68 -13.39
C ILE A 197 5.05 6.73 -14.02
N ILE A 198 5.43 6.54 -15.27
CA ILE A 198 6.40 7.42 -15.94
C ILE A 198 5.81 8.81 -16.25
N PHE A 199 4.56 8.88 -16.73
CA PHE A 199 4.03 10.12 -17.30
C PHE A 199 2.98 10.81 -16.43
N ILE A 200 2.27 10.06 -15.57
CA ILE A 200 1.10 10.57 -14.86
C ILE A 200 1.34 10.66 -13.35
N TRP A 201 2.11 9.72 -12.76
CA TRP A 201 2.32 9.66 -11.31
C TRP A 201 2.80 10.98 -10.70
N ALA A 202 3.75 11.66 -11.36
CA ALA A 202 4.26 12.94 -10.88
C ALA A 202 3.18 14.04 -10.78
N LYS A 203 2.10 13.94 -11.59
CA LYS A 203 0.95 14.87 -11.56
C LYS A 203 -0.06 14.50 -10.49
N VAL A 204 -0.14 13.24 -10.11
CA VAL A 204 -1.10 12.70 -9.12
C VAL A 204 -0.50 12.72 -7.72
N SER A 205 0.80 12.49 -7.58
CA SER A 205 1.50 12.43 -6.29
C SER A 205 1.34 13.66 -5.39
N PRO A 206 1.14 14.91 -5.88
CA PRO A 206 0.85 16.05 -5.00
C PRO A 206 -0.38 15.86 -4.10
N ILE A 207 -1.35 15.02 -4.52
CA ILE A 207 -2.52 14.69 -3.71
C ILE A 207 -2.10 14.05 -2.37
N ILE A 208 -0.99 13.29 -2.35
CA ILE A 208 -0.45 12.69 -1.13
C ILE A 208 -0.08 13.79 -0.13
N PHE A 209 0.65 14.83 -0.58
CA PHE A 209 1.06 15.93 0.28
C PHE A 209 -0.12 16.77 0.77
N ILE A 210 -1.12 16.99 -0.09
CA ILE A 210 -2.36 17.67 0.30
C ILE A 210 -3.08 16.86 1.38
N SER A 211 -3.24 15.55 1.17
CA SER A 211 -3.86 14.64 2.13
C SER A 211 -3.08 14.59 3.45
N PHE A 212 -1.75 14.54 3.38
CA PHE A 212 -0.88 14.58 4.55
C PHE A 212 -1.10 15.85 5.36
N ARG A 213 -1.07 17.02 4.72
CA ARG A 213 -1.32 18.31 5.39
C ARG A 213 -2.70 18.40 6.02
N LEU A 214 -3.72 17.92 5.32
CA LEU A 214 -5.07 17.91 5.83
C LEU A 214 -5.22 17.04 7.09
N LEU A 215 -4.53 15.90 7.13
CA LEU A 215 -4.58 14.99 8.28
C LEU A 215 -3.74 15.48 9.46
N THR A 216 -2.52 15.91 9.20
CA THR A 216 -1.55 16.22 10.25
C THR A 216 -1.61 17.68 10.74
N GLY A 217 -2.04 18.60 9.88
CA GLY A 217 -2.00 20.04 10.14
C GLY A 217 -0.61 20.67 9.98
N LEU A 218 0.38 19.92 9.39
CA LEU A 218 1.76 20.35 9.14
C LEU A 218 1.94 20.93 7.74
#